data_ad5d9c448fc9520c84ef7886ab695ff8
#
_entry.id   ad5d9c448fc9520c84ef7886ab695ff8
#
_cell.length_a   1.000
_cell.length_b   1.000
_cell.length_c   1.000
_cell.angle_alpha   90.00
_cell.angle_beta   90.00
_cell.angle_gamma   90.00
#
_symmetry.space_group_name_H-M   'P 1'
#
loop_
_entity.id
_entity.type
_entity.pdbx_description
1 polymer ?
#
loop_
_entity_poly.entity_id
_entity_poly.type
_entity_poly.pdbx_seq_one_letter_code
_entity_poly.pdbx_strand_id
1 'polypeptide(L)'
;SLLHVPRAELDAVMVHLCQQLADGGLLYCSFKYGVDETERDGRAFTQLDEAGLQALITPLPLSEVEIWQTADRRPGREQECWLNAIVRKVGS
;
A
#
# COMPACT_ATOMS: atom_id res chain seq x y z
N SER A 1 -6.82 5.74 0.82
CA SER A 1 -5.39 5.64 0.55
C SER A 1 -4.60 5.54 1.84
N LEU A 2 -3.59 4.70 1.85
CA LEU A 2 -2.71 4.48 3.01
C LEU A 2 -1.46 5.36 2.97
N LEU A 3 -1.43 6.31 2.06
CA LEU A 3 -0.28 7.17 1.78
C LEU A 3 0.24 7.91 3.01
N HIS A 4 -0.66 8.35 3.88
CA HIS A 4 -0.31 9.17 5.05
C HIS A 4 -0.16 8.36 6.35
N VAL A 5 -0.28 7.05 6.29
CA VAL A 5 -0.07 6.19 7.46
C VAL A 5 1.44 6.04 7.67
N PRO A 6 1.98 6.39 8.85
CA PRO A 6 3.40 6.18 9.12
C PRO A 6 3.78 4.71 8.95
N ARG A 7 4.98 4.46 8.42
CA ARG A 7 5.45 3.10 8.17
C ARG A 7 5.36 2.21 9.41
N ALA A 8 5.68 2.76 10.58
CA ALA A 8 5.66 2.01 11.84
C ALA A 8 4.25 1.55 12.24
N GLU A 9 3.21 2.22 11.73
CA GLU A 9 1.81 1.89 12.05
C GLU A 9 1.13 1.12 10.93
N LEU A 10 1.77 1.01 9.78
CA LEU A 10 1.16 0.44 8.59
C LEU A 10 0.78 -1.03 8.77
N ASP A 11 1.62 -1.80 9.46
CA ASP A 11 1.32 -3.21 9.72
C ASP A 11 0.03 -3.37 10.53
N ALA A 12 -0.14 -2.55 11.58
CA ALA A 12 -1.34 -2.60 12.42
C ALA A 12 -2.59 -2.19 11.63
N VAL A 13 -2.47 -1.17 10.79
CA VAL A 13 -3.57 -0.72 9.94
C VAL A 13 -3.98 -1.82 8.97
N MET A 14 -3.00 -2.49 8.36
CA MET A 14 -3.29 -3.58 7.42
C MET A 14 -3.95 -4.77 8.11
N VAL A 15 -3.52 -5.11 9.32
CA VAL A 15 -4.19 -6.15 10.12
C VAL A 15 -5.66 -5.77 10.35
N HIS A 16 -5.91 -4.53 10.74
CA HIS A 16 -7.27 -4.06 10.99
C HIS A 16 -8.13 -4.13 9.72
N LEU A 17 -7.62 -3.65 8.60
CA LEU A 17 -8.33 -3.70 7.32
C LEU A 17 -8.61 -5.14 6.90
N CYS A 18 -7.64 -6.04 7.08
CA CYS A 18 -7.82 -7.44 6.77
C CYS A 18 -8.94 -8.07 7.60
N GLN A 19 -9.05 -7.71 8.88
CA GLN A 19 -10.11 -8.20 9.75
C GLN A 19 -11.49 -7.73 9.32
N GLN A 20 -11.57 -6.57 8.65
CA GLN A 20 -12.83 -6.05 8.14
C GLN A 20 -13.30 -6.73 6.84
N LEU A 21 -12.39 -7.43 6.15
CA LEU A 21 -12.76 -8.10 4.91
C LEU A 21 -13.42 -9.45 5.18
N ALA A 22 -14.45 -9.75 4.39
CA ALA A 22 -14.97 -11.11 4.34
C ALA A 22 -14.00 -12.02 3.56
N ASP A 23 -14.06 -13.32 3.79
CA ASP A 23 -13.26 -14.28 3.04
C ASP A 23 -13.56 -14.13 1.54
N GLY A 24 -12.51 -14.06 0.74
CA GLY A 24 -12.63 -13.80 -0.69
C GLY A 24 -12.82 -12.33 -1.03
N GLY A 25 -12.93 -11.45 -0.04
CA GLY A 25 -13.08 -10.01 -0.27
C GLY A 25 -11.81 -9.39 -0.84
N LEU A 26 -11.99 -8.33 -1.62
CA LEU A 26 -10.89 -7.61 -2.26
C LEU A 26 -10.62 -6.30 -1.53
N LEU A 27 -9.33 -5.97 -1.41
CA LEU A 27 -8.89 -4.70 -0.87
C LEU A 27 -7.99 -4.02 -1.91
N TYR A 28 -8.37 -2.81 -2.30
CA TYR A 28 -7.51 -1.95 -3.11
C TYR A 28 -6.67 -1.07 -2.19
N CYS A 29 -5.39 -1.00 -2.44
CA CYS A 29 -4.51 -0.09 -1.71
C CYS A 29 -3.52 0.57 -2.67
N SER A 30 -3.08 1.76 -2.29
CA SER A 30 -2.22 2.59 -3.11
C SER A 30 -1.21 3.28 -2.21
N PHE A 31 0.04 3.29 -2.65
CA PHE A 31 1.16 3.89 -1.93
C PHE A 31 2.00 4.70 -2.90
N LYS A 32 2.73 5.68 -2.39
CA LYS A 32 3.76 6.32 -3.19
C LYS A 32 4.89 5.31 -3.42
N TYR A 33 5.36 5.20 -4.65
CA TYR A 33 6.39 4.21 -4.99
C TYR A 33 7.75 4.65 -4.44
N GLY A 34 8.42 3.76 -3.74
CA GLY A 34 9.75 3.99 -3.21
C GLY A 34 10.07 3.09 -2.04
N VAL A 35 11.19 3.35 -1.37
CA VAL A 35 11.68 2.52 -0.27
C VAL A 35 11.75 3.28 1.05
N ASP A 36 11.45 4.57 1.03
CA ASP A 36 11.61 5.44 2.19
C ASP A 36 10.30 6.02 2.66
N GLU A 37 10.35 6.61 3.84
CA GLU A 37 9.31 7.49 4.35
C GLU A 37 9.79 8.91 4.17
N THR A 38 8.99 9.75 3.52
CA THR A 38 9.35 11.14 3.24
C THR A 38 8.34 12.08 3.88
N GLU A 39 8.76 13.33 4.08
CA GLU A 39 7.90 14.38 4.60
C GLU A 39 7.88 15.55 3.62
N ARG A 40 6.68 16.05 3.34
CA ARG A 40 6.48 17.20 2.45
C ARG A 40 5.31 18.01 2.99
N ASP A 41 5.49 19.33 3.10
CA ASP A 41 4.45 20.25 3.56
C ASP A 41 3.88 19.85 4.93
N GLY A 42 4.73 19.34 5.82
CA GLY A 42 4.33 18.90 7.16
C GLY A 42 3.57 17.58 7.19
N ARG A 43 3.52 16.86 6.09
CA ARG A 43 2.84 15.56 5.99
C ARG A 43 3.84 14.46 5.68
N ALA A 44 3.72 13.35 6.39
CA ALA A 44 4.51 12.17 6.10
C ALA A 44 3.90 11.40 4.93
N PHE A 45 4.75 10.90 4.03
CA PHE A 45 4.37 10.04 2.93
C PHE A 45 5.11 8.72 3.06
N THR A 46 4.37 7.64 3.22
CA THR A 46 4.94 6.30 3.26
C THR A 46 5.10 5.78 1.84
N GLN A 47 6.31 5.40 1.49
CA GLN A 47 6.63 4.83 0.19
C GLN A 47 6.77 3.33 0.30
N LEU A 48 6.28 2.60 -0.69
CA LEU A 48 6.48 1.16 -0.80
C LEU A 48 6.90 0.81 -2.22
N ASP A 49 7.78 -0.17 -2.32
CA ASP A 49 8.04 -0.86 -3.57
C ASP A 49 7.38 -2.24 -3.52
N GLU A 50 7.56 -3.03 -4.57
CA GLU A 50 6.96 -4.37 -4.63
C GLU A 50 7.44 -5.26 -3.47
N ALA A 51 8.73 -5.21 -3.15
CA ALA A 51 9.26 -6.00 -2.04
C ALA A 51 8.69 -5.57 -0.70
N GLY A 52 8.52 -4.25 -0.49
CA GLY A 52 7.90 -3.71 0.72
C GLY A 52 6.46 -4.14 0.87
N LEU A 53 5.70 -4.12 -0.23
CA LEU A 53 4.32 -4.58 -0.22
C LEU A 53 4.23 -6.08 0.09
N GLN A 54 5.09 -6.90 -0.51
CA GLN A 54 5.13 -8.33 -0.22
C GLN A 54 5.43 -8.59 1.26
N ALA A 55 6.38 -7.85 1.84
CA ALA A 55 6.69 -7.99 3.25
C ALA A 55 5.50 -7.60 4.13
N LEU A 56 4.70 -6.62 3.69
CA LEU A 56 3.54 -6.15 4.43
C LEU A 56 2.41 -7.18 4.44
N ILE A 57 2.15 -7.86 3.33
CA ILE A 57 1.02 -8.78 3.19
C ILE A 57 1.38 -10.23 3.55
N THR A 58 2.66 -10.60 3.52
CA THR A 58 3.09 -11.98 3.76
C THR A 58 2.59 -12.56 5.10
N PRO A 59 2.63 -11.83 6.23
CA PRO A 59 2.14 -12.38 7.49
C PRO A 59 0.61 -12.39 7.62
N LEU A 60 -0.10 -11.87 6.63
CA LEU A 60 -1.55 -11.74 6.66
C LEU A 60 -2.20 -12.77 5.73
N PRO A 61 -3.48 -13.15 5.97
CA PRO A 61 -4.19 -14.05 5.06
C PRO A 61 -4.67 -13.28 3.81
N LEU A 62 -3.72 -12.71 3.08
CA LEU A 62 -3.96 -11.97 1.87
C LEU A 62 -3.14 -12.55 0.73
N SER A 63 -3.74 -12.63 -0.46
CA SER A 63 -3.02 -13.00 -1.68
C SER A 63 -3.05 -11.84 -2.66
N GLU A 64 -1.95 -11.70 -3.39
CA GLU A 64 -1.80 -10.69 -4.42
C GLU A 64 -2.66 -11.07 -5.62
N VAL A 65 -3.53 -10.17 -6.06
CA VAL A 65 -4.32 -10.33 -7.28
C VAL A 65 -3.66 -9.57 -8.41
N GLU A 66 -3.33 -8.31 -8.19
CA GLU A 66 -2.71 -7.47 -9.19
C GLU A 66 -1.90 -6.37 -8.51
N ILE A 67 -0.71 -6.13 -9.03
CA ILE A 67 0.14 -5.00 -8.61
C ILE A 67 0.56 -4.26 -9.88
N TRP A 68 0.42 -2.94 -9.87
CA TRP A 68 0.86 -2.12 -11.00
C TRP A 68 1.29 -0.74 -10.51
N GLN A 69 2.03 -0.05 -11.38
CA GLN A 69 2.50 1.30 -11.11
C GLN A 69 1.78 2.29 -12.00
N THR A 70 1.52 3.49 -11.47
CA THR A 70 1.00 4.60 -12.25
C THR A 70 1.86 5.83 -12.02
N ALA A 71 2.03 6.64 -13.06
CA ALA A 71 2.76 7.88 -12.97
C ALA A 71 1.83 8.99 -12.45
N ASP A 72 2.38 9.89 -11.66
CA ASP A 72 1.66 11.09 -11.24
C ASP A 72 1.57 12.02 -12.44
N ARG A 73 0.36 12.47 -12.77
CA ARG A 73 0.11 13.32 -13.93
C ARG A 73 0.06 14.81 -13.61
N ARG A 74 0.28 15.17 -12.35
CA ARG A 74 0.26 16.58 -11.96
C ARG A 74 1.51 17.28 -12.49
N PRO A 75 1.40 18.53 -12.97
CA PRO A 75 2.55 19.29 -13.42
C PRO A 75 3.63 19.37 -12.34
N GLY A 76 4.88 19.17 -12.72
CA GLY A 76 6.01 19.20 -11.80
C GLY A 76 6.24 17.91 -11.02
N ARG A 77 5.39 16.90 -11.23
CA ARG A 77 5.48 15.61 -10.50
C ARG A 77 5.51 14.41 -11.43
N GLU A 78 5.91 14.61 -12.67
CA GLU A 78 5.87 13.55 -13.68
C GLU A 78 6.80 12.38 -13.38
N GLN A 79 7.80 12.59 -12.51
CA GLN A 79 8.73 11.53 -12.11
C GLN A 79 8.25 10.74 -10.90
N GLU A 80 7.17 11.15 -10.27
CA GLU A 80 6.62 10.42 -9.14
C GLU A 80 5.73 9.30 -9.63
N CYS A 81 5.85 8.14 -8.98
CA CYS A 81 5.05 6.97 -9.31
C CYS A 81 4.27 6.50 -8.09
N TRP A 82 3.16 5.84 -8.36
CA TRP A 82 2.32 5.23 -7.33
C TRP A 82 2.34 3.71 -7.51
N LEU A 83 2.44 3.00 -6.39
CA LEU A 83 2.27 1.56 -6.37
C LEU A 83 0.82 1.26 -6.00
N ASN A 84 0.14 0.52 -6.86
CA ASN A 84 -1.25 0.15 -6.67
C ASN A 84 -1.33 -1.37 -6.52
N ALA A 85 -2.23 -1.82 -5.67
CA ALA A 85 -2.40 -3.25 -5.46
C ALA A 85 -3.84 -3.60 -5.18
N ILE A 86 -4.27 -4.74 -5.70
CA ILE A 86 -5.50 -5.40 -5.29
C ILE A 86 -5.08 -6.70 -4.64
N VAL A 87 -5.52 -6.92 -3.41
CA VAL A 87 -5.28 -8.16 -2.67
C VAL A 87 -6.61 -8.77 -2.29
N ARG A 88 -6.61 -10.10 -2.16
CA ARG A 88 -7.79 -10.86 -1.78
C ARG A 88 -7.57 -11.52 -0.44
N LYS A 89 -8.58 -11.47 0.43
CA LYS A 89 -8.52 -12.20 1.68
C LYS A 89 -8.69 -13.68 1.40
N VAL A 90 -7.69 -14.46 1.80
CA VAL A 90 -7.70 -15.91 1.64
C VAL A 90 -8.43 -16.50 2.85
N GLY A 91 -9.46 -17.29 2.61
CA GLY A 91 -10.16 -17.99 3.68
C GLY A 91 -9.26 -19.05 4.30
N SER A 92 -9.39 -19.23 5.60
CA SER A 92 -8.63 -20.25 6.33
C SER A 92 -9.37 -21.58 6.33
#